data_0cd15996b93d4c9c1c34090ef605bdef
#
_entry.id   0cd15996b93d4c9c1c34090ef605bdef
#
_cell.length_a   1.000
_cell.length_b   1.000
_cell.length_c   1.000
_cell.angle_alpha   90.00
_cell.angle_beta   90.00
_cell.angle_gamma   90.00
#
_symmetry.space_group_name_H-M   'P 1'
#
loop_
_entity.id
_entity.type
_entity.pdbx_description
1 polymer ?
#
loop_
_entity_poly.entity_id
_entity_poly.type
_entity_poly.pdbx_seq_one_letter_code
_entity_poly.pdbx_strand_id
1 'polypeptide(L)'
;MTQETIIPVEKRLTQLEGHYTDQVMAFRQRLAHIGPEQVLIVLLDVGKNIHWASASTAAGVELVRPHRLPTSQQGLSDFMGQVDHFVREQQPQLVLLGHEPSGVYHETWARALMERYAPHLNGQAKPAFEYKFFNPYQVKLARQQTHLRHRKTDPRDLAAMLDLALRGLGYPAFLATDTELLIRQEVNFIRAQTRLLLRLEQQLRQQLDRLWPGAVVNLKQFQRAHPGMPLPTPLIQTDPFQRERLRVLLAHCPNPYQLKAMSDDQILALYRQHVGRAGPVLLNTLHTWADNAVLPPPDVAAPLAEQLHRLFQQYIHTETLIEEGRGHLIPLVPKTSARHIVPIPGLGEYDAACYMAGVGSIQRFRRAAEVWSFVGYDPIQDGSGDRPDRVGHISKHGDPPFRDSLFQMGFRTALHYAPLTLTFLEAFDRGLSEIEATIHAAHRINRICFHLMLYDEPFENRSTPQLEAEMARRWKLFKAAKKHRKSRRKRGRRRP
;
A
#
# COMPACT_ATOMS: atom_id res chain seq x y z
N MET A 1 43.66 7.98 -39.47
CA MET A 1 43.79 7.10 -38.29
C MET A 1 43.55 7.98 -37.09
N THR A 2 42.34 8.00 -36.60
CA THR A 2 41.95 8.74 -35.40
C THR A 2 42.41 7.96 -34.17
N GLN A 3 43.27 8.56 -33.35
CA GLN A 3 43.66 8.00 -32.06
C GLN A 3 42.40 7.90 -31.18
N GLU A 4 41.91 6.69 -30.96
CA GLU A 4 40.94 6.40 -29.89
C GLU A 4 41.62 6.72 -28.58
N THR A 5 41.16 7.78 -27.92
CA THR A 5 41.59 8.14 -26.57
C THR A 5 41.09 7.03 -25.63
N ILE A 6 42.02 6.18 -25.19
CA ILE A 6 41.72 5.13 -24.21
C ILE A 6 41.29 5.81 -22.92
N ILE A 7 40.00 5.83 -22.65
CA ILE A 7 39.45 6.32 -21.37
C ILE A 7 39.89 5.36 -20.26
N PRO A 8 40.55 5.83 -19.19
CA PRO A 8 40.96 5.00 -18.06
C PRO A 8 39.77 4.19 -17.50
N VAL A 9 40.03 2.95 -17.09
CA VAL A 9 39.00 2.02 -16.59
C VAL A 9 38.15 2.64 -15.47
N GLU A 10 38.74 3.45 -14.63
CA GLU A 10 38.04 4.23 -13.58
C GLU A 10 37.01 5.21 -14.15
N LYS A 11 37.32 5.92 -15.27
CA LYS A 11 36.38 6.81 -15.93
C LYS A 11 35.31 6.07 -16.73
N ARG A 12 35.60 4.87 -17.24
CA ARG A 12 34.59 4.00 -17.88
C ARG A 12 33.61 3.45 -16.87
N LEU A 13 34.09 3.10 -15.69
CA LEU A 13 33.22 2.66 -14.59
C LEU A 13 32.27 3.76 -14.13
N THR A 14 32.73 5.02 -14.01
CA THR A 14 31.89 6.18 -13.67
C THR A 14 30.87 6.55 -14.75
N GLN A 15 31.07 6.21 -16.01
CA GLN A 15 30.09 6.44 -17.10
C GLN A 15 29.03 5.32 -17.24
N LEU A 16 29.32 4.10 -16.78
CA LEU A 16 28.38 2.97 -16.74
C LEU A 16 27.50 2.98 -15.49
N GLU A 17 27.73 3.93 -14.60
CA GLU A 17 27.20 4.01 -13.25
C GLU A 17 25.87 4.76 -13.17
N GLY A 18 24.79 4.10 -13.51
CA GLY A 18 23.50 4.41 -12.91
C GLY A 18 23.40 3.75 -11.53
N HIS A 19 23.15 4.52 -10.51
CA HIS A 19 22.65 4.22 -9.14
C HIS A 19 23.10 2.96 -8.35
N TYR A 20 23.53 1.92 -9.03
CA TYR A 20 23.94 0.64 -8.43
C TYR A 20 25.38 0.66 -7.95
N THR A 21 26.17 1.56 -8.48
CA THR A 21 27.63 1.54 -8.42
C THR A 21 28.20 2.30 -7.24
N ASP A 22 27.59 3.39 -6.80
CA ASP A 22 28.12 4.18 -5.68
C ASP A 22 28.23 3.33 -4.40
N GLN A 23 27.22 2.54 -4.10
CA GLN A 23 27.21 1.68 -2.92
C GLN A 23 28.20 0.52 -3.06
N VAL A 24 28.26 -0.12 -4.20
CA VAL A 24 29.19 -1.22 -4.49
C VAL A 24 30.62 -0.72 -4.53
N MET A 25 30.88 0.43 -5.15
CA MET A 25 32.21 1.01 -5.22
C MET A 25 32.70 1.49 -3.85
N ALA A 26 31.85 2.16 -3.10
CA ALA A 26 32.18 2.57 -1.71
C ALA A 26 32.54 1.37 -0.84
N PHE A 27 31.80 0.28 -0.95
CA PHE A 27 32.09 -0.94 -0.20
C PHE A 27 33.40 -1.58 -0.66
N ARG A 28 33.68 -1.66 -1.97
CA ARG A 28 34.92 -2.19 -2.52
C ARG A 28 36.15 -1.37 -2.11
N GLN A 29 36.06 -0.04 -2.16
CA GLN A 29 37.10 0.85 -1.69
C GLN A 29 37.37 0.64 -0.20
N ARG A 30 36.32 0.45 0.59
CA ARG A 30 36.44 0.18 2.01
C ARG A 30 37.08 -1.17 2.30
N LEU A 31 36.69 -2.22 1.55
CA LEU A 31 37.33 -3.56 1.63
C LEU A 31 38.83 -3.47 1.28
N ALA A 32 39.17 -2.74 0.24
CA ALA A 32 40.57 -2.55 -0.16
C ALA A 32 41.39 -1.80 0.89
N HIS A 33 40.77 -0.87 1.62
CA HIS A 33 41.44 -0.10 2.68
C HIS A 33 41.59 -0.92 3.98
N ILE A 34 40.55 -1.66 4.38
CA ILE A 34 40.52 -2.43 5.64
C ILE A 34 41.25 -3.77 5.51
N GLY A 35 41.15 -4.41 4.36
CA GLY A 35 41.50 -5.81 4.12
C GLY A 35 40.32 -6.75 4.34
N PRO A 36 40.06 -7.68 3.43
CA PRO A 36 38.88 -8.56 3.49
C PRO A 36 38.90 -9.52 4.69
N GLU A 37 40.07 -9.86 5.22
CA GLU A 37 40.22 -10.68 6.44
C GLU A 37 39.74 -9.95 7.70
N GLN A 38 39.79 -8.61 7.68
CA GLN A 38 39.40 -7.75 8.80
C GLN A 38 37.91 -7.36 8.77
N VAL A 39 37.14 -7.96 7.87
CA VAL A 39 35.68 -7.77 7.76
C VAL A 39 34.97 -9.07 8.09
N LEU A 40 34.28 -9.07 9.22
CA LEU A 40 33.43 -10.18 9.66
C LEU A 40 32.02 -9.99 9.09
N ILE A 41 31.47 -11.02 8.46
CA ILE A 41 30.11 -11.05 7.93
C ILE A 41 29.31 -12.10 8.70
N VAL A 42 28.27 -11.67 9.42
CA VAL A 42 27.36 -12.55 10.17
C VAL A 42 25.97 -12.41 9.62
N LEU A 43 25.40 -13.51 9.15
CA LEU A 43 24.11 -13.53 8.46
C LEU A 43 23.10 -14.38 9.21
N LEU A 44 21.85 -13.93 9.16
CA LEU A 44 20.71 -14.59 9.78
C LEU A 44 19.59 -14.76 8.75
N ASP A 45 19.13 -15.99 8.54
CA ASP A 45 17.88 -16.29 7.83
C ASP A 45 16.78 -16.51 8.84
N VAL A 46 15.75 -15.68 8.79
CA VAL A 46 14.73 -15.54 9.84
C VAL A 46 13.51 -16.38 9.52
N GLY A 47 13.29 -17.43 10.30
CA GLY A 47 12.11 -18.27 10.23
C GLY A 47 11.15 -18.11 11.42
N LYS A 48 9.97 -18.69 11.33
CA LYS A 48 8.95 -18.63 12.36
C LYS A 48 9.38 -19.28 13.69
N ASN A 49 9.96 -20.46 13.62
CA ASN A 49 10.28 -21.27 14.81
C ASN A 49 11.79 -21.48 14.98
N ILE A 50 12.53 -21.38 13.88
CA ILE A 50 13.96 -21.62 13.81
C ILE A 50 14.55 -20.59 12.89
N HIS A 51 15.63 -19.95 13.33
CA HIS A 51 16.50 -19.13 12.51
C HIS A 51 17.70 -19.96 12.08
N TRP A 52 18.32 -19.56 10.97
CA TRP A 52 19.60 -20.10 10.53
C TRP A 52 20.64 -18.99 10.55
N ALA A 53 21.81 -19.30 11.05
CA ALA A 53 22.90 -18.33 11.12
C ALA A 53 24.17 -18.92 10.49
N SER A 54 25.01 -18.03 9.94
CA SER A 54 26.36 -18.33 9.48
C SER A 54 27.28 -17.14 9.71
N ALA A 55 28.59 -17.42 9.80
CA ALA A 55 29.60 -16.38 9.89
C ALA A 55 30.79 -16.70 9.01
N SER A 56 31.35 -15.68 8.35
CA SER A 56 32.54 -15.77 7.51
C SER A 56 33.29 -14.44 7.52
N THR A 57 34.54 -14.44 7.05
CA THR A 57 35.23 -13.20 6.67
C THR A 57 34.88 -12.80 5.25
N ALA A 58 35.10 -11.54 4.88
CA ALA A 58 34.93 -11.12 3.48
C ALA A 58 36.01 -11.71 2.55
N ALA A 59 37.07 -12.31 3.07
CA ALA A 59 38.05 -13.10 2.33
C ALA A 59 37.53 -14.51 1.96
N GLY A 60 36.32 -14.90 2.43
CA GLY A 60 35.72 -16.19 2.15
C GLY A 60 36.08 -17.30 3.15
N VAL A 61 36.70 -16.98 4.28
CA VAL A 61 37.00 -17.96 5.36
C VAL A 61 35.70 -18.19 6.14
N GLU A 62 35.17 -19.41 6.08
CA GLU A 62 34.00 -19.82 6.85
C GLU A 62 34.38 -20.02 8.32
N LEU A 63 33.84 -19.22 9.22
CA LEU A 63 34.06 -19.31 10.67
C LEU A 63 33.02 -20.22 11.32
N VAL A 64 31.78 -20.15 10.86
CA VAL A 64 30.69 -21.05 11.27
C VAL A 64 29.81 -21.39 10.08
N ARG A 65 29.61 -22.68 9.89
CA ARG A 65 28.68 -23.24 8.91
C ARG A 65 27.23 -22.88 9.24
N PRO A 66 26.34 -22.83 8.23
CA PRO A 66 24.92 -22.67 8.46
C PRO A 66 24.40 -23.61 9.54
N HIS A 67 23.89 -23.08 10.62
CA HIS A 67 23.35 -23.82 11.76
C HIS A 67 22.04 -23.23 12.26
N ARG A 68 21.30 -24.01 13.04
CA ARG A 68 19.97 -23.68 13.53
C ARG A 68 20.03 -23.01 14.89
N LEU A 69 19.19 -21.99 15.07
CA LEU A 69 18.96 -21.30 16.33
C LEU A 69 17.45 -21.31 16.62
N PRO A 70 17.00 -21.67 17.82
CA PRO A 70 15.59 -21.56 18.17
C PRO A 70 15.17 -20.09 18.27
N THR A 71 13.94 -19.75 17.89
CA THR A 71 13.33 -18.42 18.08
C THR A 71 12.96 -18.21 19.54
N SER A 72 13.95 -18.15 20.40
CA SER A 72 13.79 -18.01 21.86
C SER A 72 14.82 -17.03 22.42
N GLN A 73 14.64 -16.61 23.65
CA GLN A 73 15.63 -15.79 24.36
C GLN A 73 17.01 -16.46 24.41
N GLN A 74 17.03 -17.78 24.57
CA GLN A 74 18.28 -18.52 24.56
C GLN A 74 18.95 -18.49 23.20
N GLY A 75 18.20 -18.75 22.11
CA GLY A 75 18.75 -18.67 20.74
C GLY A 75 19.27 -17.29 20.37
N LEU A 76 18.60 -16.23 20.81
CA LEU A 76 19.08 -14.86 20.66
C LEU A 76 20.38 -14.62 21.44
N SER A 77 20.44 -15.08 22.68
CA SER A 77 21.66 -14.99 23.51
C SER A 77 22.81 -15.78 22.92
N ASP A 78 22.54 -16.97 22.39
CA ASP A 78 23.55 -17.81 21.73
C ASP A 78 24.10 -17.12 20.46
N PHE A 79 23.21 -16.52 19.66
CA PHE A 79 23.61 -15.75 18.48
C PHE A 79 24.48 -14.55 18.84
N MET A 80 24.06 -13.74 19.83
CA MET A 80 24.85 -12.61 20.31
C MET A 80 26.19 -13.05 20.88
N GLY A 81 26.20 -14.15 21.65
CA GLY A 81 27.41 -14.73 22.20
C GLY A 81 28.39 -15.19 21.11
N GLN A 82 27.90 -15.74 20.02
CA GLN A 82 28.71 -16.10 18.84
C GLN A 82 29.31 -14.84 18.19
N VAL A 83 28.53 -13.80 17.96
CA VAL A 83 29.02 -12.52 17.41
C VAL A 83 30.11 -11.94 18.29
N ASP A 84 29.88 -11.87 19.61
CA ASP A 84 30.86 -11.36 20.59
C ASP A 84 32.12 -12.22 20.65
N HIS A 85 32.00 -13.54 20.49
CA HIS A 85 33.13 -14.47 20.41
C HIS A 85 33.99 -14.18 19.17
N PHE A 86 33.37 -14.06 17.98
CA PHE A 86 34.13 -13.78 16.75
C PHE A 86 34.77 -12.39 16.76
N VAL A 87 34.13 -11.40 17.36
CA VAL A 87 34.72 -10.06 17.53
C VAL A 87 36.01 -10.15 18.40
N ARG A 88 35.99 -10.95 19.45
CA ARG A 88 37.20 -11.15 20.32
C ARG A 88 38.30 -11.93 19.63
N GLU A 89 37.95 -13.03 18.94
CA GLU A 89 38.96 -13.92 18.31
C GLU A 89 39.57 -13.33 17.05
N GLN A 90 38.71 -12.75 16.18
CA GLN A 90 39.15 -12.27 14.87
C GLN A 90 39.62 -10.80 14.90
N GLN A 91 39.26 -10.06 15.93
CA GLN A 91 39.56 -8.61 16.10
C GLN A 91 39.25 -7.80 14.79
N PRO A 92 38.08 -7.95 14.19
CA PRO A 92 37.79 -7.31 12.91
C PRO A 92 37.76 -5.79 13.05
N GLN A 93 38.00 -5.06 11.97
CA GLN A 93 37.77 -3.63 11.90
C GLN A 93 36.31 -3.28 11.58
N LEU A 94 35.63 -4.17 10.87
CA LEU A 94 34.23 -4.04 10.49
C LEU A 94 33.48 -5.33 10.72
N VAL A 95 32.29 -5.25 11.32
CA VAL A 95 31.31 -6.34 11.41
C VAL A 95 30.09 -5.97 10.59
N LEU A 96 29.76 -6.78 9.61
CA LEU A 96 28.53 -6.68 8.82
C LEU A 96 27.53 -7.71 9.34
N LEU A 97 26.51 -7.25 10.07
CA LEU A 97 25.34 -8.05 10.42
C LEU A 97 24.32 -7.95 9.28
N GLY A 98 23.65 -9.05 8.96
CA GLY A 98 22.64 -8.97 7.90
C GLY A 98 21.57 -10.05 7.97
N HIS A 99 20.35 -9.71 7.53
CA HIS A 99 19.29 -10.68 7.35
C HIS A 99 18.26 -10.23 6.30
N GLU A 100 17.43 -11.18 5.86
CA GLU A 100 16.26 -10.92 5.03
C GLU A 100 15.09 -10.51 5.92
N PRO A 101 14.48 -9.32 5.76
CA PRO A 101 13.33 -8.88 6.55
C PRO A 101 12.06 -9.60 6.09
N SER A 102 11.88 -10.85 6.52
CA SER A 102 10.73 -11.69 6.18
C SER A 102 9.62 -11.60 7.23
N GLY A 103 8.45 -11.11 6.80
CA GLY A 103 7.28 -10.99 7.66
C GLY A 103 7.54 -10.18 8.93
N VAL A 104 6.95 -10.62 10.06
CA VAL A 104 7.11 -9.98 11.38
C VAL A 104 8.19 -10.63 12.25
N TYR A 105 8.72 -11.79 11.84
CA TYR A 105 9.58 -12.61 12.67
C TYR A 105 10.96 -12.00 12.95
N HIS A 106 11.43 -11.12 12.05
CA HIS A 106 12.72 -10.45 12.18
C HIS A 106 12.70 -9.28 13.17
N GLU A 107 11.55 -8.65 13.40
CA GLU A 107 11.45 -7.36 14.11
C GLU A 107 12.00 -7.42 15.53
N THR A 108 11.67 -8.47 16.29
CA THR A 108 12.12 -8.64 17.69
C THR A 108 13.64 -8.84 17.78
N TRP A 109 14.20 -9.71 16.93
CA TRP A 109 15.64 -9.96 16.92
C TRP A 109 16.41 -8.76 16.39
N ALA A 110 15.92 -8.10 15.34
CA ALA A 110 16.53 -6.89 14.82
C ALA A 110 16.60 -5.79 15.88
N ARG A 111 15.52 -5.57 16.65
CA ARG A 111 15.49 -4.62 17.76
C ARG A 111 16.55 -4.95 18.82
N ALA A 112 16.58 -6.16 19.29
CA ALA A 112 17.53 -6.60 20.31
C ALA A 112 18.99 -6.47 19.84
N LEU A 113 19.29 -6.81 18.56
CA LEU A 113 20.61 -6.65 17.97
C LEU A 113 21.01 -5.18 17.82
N MET A 114 20.09 -4.33 17.38
CA MET A 114 20.36 -2.89 17.26
C MET A 114 20.57 -2.24 18.63
N GLU A 115 19.82 -2.62 19.65
CA GLU A 115 20.02 -2.15 21.02
C GLU A 115 21.34 -2.63 21.60
N ARG A 116 21.65 -3.92 21.45
CA ARG A 116 22.90 -4.53 21.97
C ARG A 116 24.15 -3.89 21.36
N TYR A 117 24.13 -3.68 20.03
CA TYR A 117 25.28 -3.16 19.30
C TYR A 117 25.19 -1.67 18.96
N ALA A 118 24.27 -0.92 19.59
CA ALA A 118 24.09 0.52 19.36
C ALA A 118 25.39 1.35 19.42
N PRO A 119 26.32 1.16 20.38
CA PRO A 119 27.58 1.91 20.43
C PRO A 119 28.46 1.66 19.20
N HIS A 120 28.48 0.43 18.70
CA HIS A 120 29.24 0.03 17.51
C HIS A 120 28.61 0.55 16.22
N LEU A 121 27.26 0.49 16.12
CA LEU A 121 26.49 0.99 14.98
C LEU A 121 26.58 2.51 14.82
N ASN A 122 26.66 3.22 15.95
CA ASN A 122 26.76 4.69 15.98
C ASN A 122 28.20 5.20 15.94
N GLY A 123 29.21 4.31 15.75
CA GLY A 123 30.62 4.68 15.68
C GLY A 123 31.27 5.09 17.01
N GLN A 124 30.59 4.88 18.15
CA GLN A 124 31.08 5.19 19.51
C GLN A 124 32.01 4.10 20.04
N ALA A 125 31.94 2.89 19.52
CA ALA A 125 32.77 1.75 19.91
C ALA A 125 33.39 1.07 18.68
N LYS A 126 34.51 0.33 18.93
CA LYS A 126 35.19 -0.50 17.93
C LYS A 126 34.97 -1.98 18.25
N PRO A 127 34.93 -2.84 17.25
CA PRO A 127 34.95 -2.56 15.81
C PRO A 127 33.70 -1.80 15.36
N ALA A 128 33.73 -1.19 14.14
CA ALA A 128 32.54 -0.61 13.55
C ALA A 128 31.56 -1.69 13.13
N PHE A 129 30.28 -1.50 13.37
CA PHE A 129 29.24 -2.40 12.90
C PHE A 129 28.42 -1.74 11.79
N GLU A 130 28.01 -2.53 10.80
CA GLU A 130 26.94 -2.22 9.86
C GLU A 130 25.87 -3.29 9.99
N TYR A 131 24.62 -2.86 10.11
CA TYR A 131 23.50 -3.78 10.07
C TYR A 131 22.71 -3.55 8.79
N LYS A 132 22.54 -4.60 7.98
CA LYS A 132 21.90 -4.53 6.67
C LYS A 132 20.72 -5.47 6.54
N PHE A 133 19.70 -5.01 5.84
CA PHE A 133 18.61 -5.83 5.35
C PHE A 133 18.83 -6.17 3.87
N PHE A 134 18.58 -7.43 3.50
CA PHE A 134 18.64 -7.89 2.13
C PHE A 134 17.25 -8.03 1.55
N ASN A 135 17.01 -7.43 0.40
CA ASN A 135 15.70 -7.51 -0.24
C ASN A 135 15.36 -8.96 -0.61
N PRO A 136 14.20 -9.53 -0.18
CA PRO A 136 13.80 -10.91 -0.45
C PRO A 136 13.83 -11.29 -1.94
N TYR A 137 13.49 -10.34 -2.81
CA TYR A 137 13.55 -10.56 -4.25
C TYR A 137 14.99 -10.68 -4.76
N GLN A 138 15.91 -9.85 -4.26
CA GLN A 138 17.33 -9.95 -4.60
C GLN A 138 17.95 -11.25 -4.08
N VAL A 139 17.64 -11.68 -2.85
CA VAL A 139 18.07 -12.95 -2.29
C VAL A 139 17.58 -14.12 -3.16
N LYS A 140 16.31 -14.10 -3.58
CA LYS A 140 15.74 -15.08 -4.51
C LYS A 140 16.51 -15.13 -5.84
N LEU A 141 16.80 -13.96 -6.44
CA LEU A 141 17.54 -13.89 -7.71
C LEU A 141 18.97 -14.40 -7.56
N ALA A 142 19.70 -13.96 -6.51
CA ALA A 142 21.05 -14.41 -6.23
C ALA A 142 21.11 -15.95 -6.05
N ARG A 143 20.17 -16.53 -5.30
CA ARG A 143 20.04 -17.98 -5.15
C ARG A 143 19.80 -18.69 -6.49
N GLN A 144 18.98 -18.13 -7.38
CA GLN A 144 18.70 -18.69 -8.71
C GLN A 144 19.91 -18.63 -9.64
N GLN A 145 20.73 -17.58 -9.55
CA GLN A 145 21.96 -17.43 -10.34
C GLN A 145 23.04 -18.42 -9.92
N THR A 146 23.13 -18.72 -8.63
CA THR A 146 24.15 -19.65 -8.09
C THR A 146 23.81 -21.12 -8.35
N HIS A 147 22.53 -21.45 -8.52
CA HIS A 147 22.06 -22.83 -8.70
C HIS A 147 20.99 -22.92 -9.78
N LEU A 148 21.33 -23.57 -10.90
CA LEU A 148 20.42 -23.82 -12.04
C LEU A 148 19.16 -24.64 -11.68
N ARG A 149 19.10 -25.25 -10.48
CA ARG A 149 17.94 -26.00 -9.98
C ARG A 149 17.25 -25.17 -8.88
N HIS A 150 15.93 -24.95 -9.03
CA HIS A 150 15.08 -24.22 -8.09
C HIS A 150 14.85 -24.94 -6.75
N ARG A 151 15.94 -25.21 -6.00
CA ARG A 151 15.81 -25.75 -4.64
C ARG A 151 15.95 -24.62 -3.62
N LYS A 152 14.88 -24.36 -2.86
CA LYS A 152 14.90 -23.44 -1.72
C LYS A 152 15.31 -24.23 -0.47
N THR A 153 16.38 -23.79 0.20
CA THR A 153 16.80 -24.28 1.52
C THR A 153 17.45 -23.11 2.26
N ASP A 154 17.27 -23.05 3.57
CA ASP A 154 17.75 -21.93 4.40
C ASP A 154 19.29 -21.74 4.31
N PRO A 155 20.14 -22.79 4.26
CA PRO A 155 21.58 -22.61 4.00
C PRO A 155 21.91 -21.96 2.64
N ARG A 156 21.06 -22.14 1.63
CA ARG A 156 21.24 -21.49 0.31
C ARG A 156 20.80 -20.04 0.33
N ASP A 157 19.83 -19.70 1.14
CA ASP A 157 19.41 -18.31 1.33
C ASP A 157 20.52 -17.54 2.07
N LEU A 158 21.20 -18.15 3.08
CA LEU A 158 22.40 -17.59 3.69
C LEU A 158 23.55 -17.40 2.70
N ALA A 159 23.82 -18.39 1.83
CA ALA A 159 24.84 -18.27 0.79
C ALA A 159 24.53 -17.15 -0.21
N ALA A 160 23.25 -16.99 -0.60
CA ALA A 160 22.81 -15.90 -1.47
C ALA A 160 22.96 -14.54 -0.79
N MET A 161 22.63 -14.43 0.49
CA MET A 161 22.86 -13.21 1.26
C MET A 161 24.35 -12.88 1.41
N LEU A 162 25.20 -13.89 1.58
CA LEU A 162 26.66 -13.72 1.59
C LEU A 162 27.17 -13.15 0.27
N ASP A 163 26.73 -13.70 -0.86
CA ASP A 163 27.08 -13.16 -2.18
C ASP A 163 26.66 -11.69 -2.34
N LEU A 164 25.44 -11.35 -1.91
CA LEU A 164 24.96 -9.96 -1.92
C LEU A 164 25.79 -9.06 -0.99
N ALA A 165 26.15 -9.55 0.20
CA ALA A 165 26.97 -8.81 1.16
C ALA A 165 28.38 -8.53 0.61
N LEU A 166 29.02 -9.52 -0.01
CA LEU A 166 30.35 -9.40 -0.64
C LEU A 166 30.35 -8.42 -1.83
N ARG A 167 29.21 -8.27 -2.51
CA ARG A 167 29.02 -7.24 -3.53
C ARG A 167 28.72 -5.85 -2.95
N GLY A 168 28.63 -5.69 -1.63
CA GLY A 168 28.28 -4.44 -0.96
C GLY A 168 26.79 -4.09 -1.05
N LEU A 169 25.94 -5.04 -1.43
CA LEU A 169 24.51 -4.87 -1.57
C LEU A 169 23.80 -4.97 -0.19
N GLY A 170 22.49 -4.78 -0.21
CA GLY A 170 21.70 -4.60 1.01
C GLY A 170 21.54 -3.12 1.35
N TYR A 171 20.58 -2.81 2.19
CA TYR A 171 20.32 -1.45 2.66
C TYR A 171 20.43 -1.40 4.19
N PRO A 172 20.74 -0.23 4.79
CA PRO A 172 20.85 -0.10 6.23
C PRO A 172 19.58 -0.62 6.92
N ALA A 173 19.75 -1.46 7.93
CA ALA A 173 18.64 -1.92 8.76
C ALA A 173 18.03 -0.71 9.47
N PHE A 174 16.71 -0.70 9.54
CA PHE A 174 15.95 0.33 10.23
C PHE A 174 14.88 -0.35 11.08
N LEU A 175 14.56 0.28 12.19
CA LEU A 175 13.43 -0.10 13.02
C LEU A 175 12.43 1.04 13.02
N ALA A 176 11.17 0.67 12.87
CA ALA A 176 10.09 1.59 13.17
C ALA A 176 10.06 1.86 14.68
N THR A 177 9.77 3.09 15.08
CA THR A 177 9.43 3.41 16.46
C THR A 177 8.16 2.66 16.88
N ASP A 178 7.90 2.53 18.17
CA ASP A 178 6.70 1.84 18.64
C ASP A 178 5.42 2.50 18.10
N THR A 179 5.41 3.83 18.01
CA THR A 179 4.28 4.58 17.42
C THR A 179 4.11 4.28 15.93
N GLU A 180 5.19 4.25 15.15
CA GLU A 180 5.17 3.91 13.72
C GLU A 180 4.72 2.47 13.49
N LEU A 181 5.16 1.55 14.37
CA LEU A 181 4.72 0.15 14.35
C LEU A 181 3.22 0.02 14.61
N LEU A 182 2.70 0.69 15.64
CA LEU A 182 1.26 0.72 15.95
C LEU A 182 0.45 1.29 14.79
N ILE A 183 0.88 2.41 14.19
CA ILE A 183 0.23 2.99 13.00
C ILE A 183 0.21 1.97 11.85
N ARG A 184 1.32 1.30 11.59
CA ARG A 184 1.40 0.28 10.52
C ARG A 184 0.47 -0.89 10.75
N GLN A 185 0.38 -1.39 11.99
CA GLN A 185 -0.55 -2.47 12.35
C GLN A 185 -2.01 -2.04 12.17
N GLU A 186 -2.36 -0.86 12.64
CA GLU A 186 -3.72 -0.33 12.52
C GLU A 186 -4.12 -0.09 11.05
N VAL A 187 -3.25 0.50 10.24
CA VAL A 187 -3.47 0.67 8.79
C VAL A 187 -3.68 -0.68 8.10
N ASN A 188 -2.88 -1.70 8.44
CA ASN A 188 -3.02 -3.04 7.86
C ASN A 188 -4.33 -3.70 8.29
N PHE A 189 -4.75 -3.51 9.54
CA PHE A 189 -6.04 -3.98 10.05
C PHE A 189 -7.18 -3.32 9.28
N ILE A 190 -7.22 -1.98 9.18
CA ILE A 190 -8.24 -1.24 8.44
C ILE A 190 -8.31 -1.71 6.97
N ARG A 191 -7.18 -1.90 6.31
CA ARG A 191 -7.13 -2.41 4.93
C ARG A 191 -7.70 -3.83 4.80
N ALA A 192 -7.45 -4.68 5.79
CA ALA A 192 -8.02 -6.03 5.82
C ALA A 192 -9.54 -5.99 5.98
N GLN A 193 -10.04 -5.17 6.91
CA GLN A 193 -11.48 -4.96 7.12
C GLN A 193 -12.16 -4.33 5.90
N THR A 194 -11.53 -3.36 5.25
CA THR A 194 -12.06 -2.75 4.01
C THR A 194 -12.22 -3.79 2.90
N ARG A 195 -11.27 -4.70 2.73
CA ARG A 195 -11.41 -5.81 1.76
C ARG A 195 -12.54 -6.78 2.12
N LEU A 196 -12.72 -7.05 3.41
CA LEU A 196 -13.83 -7.87 3.90
C LEU A 196 -15.17 -7.17 3.63
N LEU A 197 -15.27 -5.87 3.92
CA LEU A 197 -16.47 -5.06 3.69
C LEU A 197 -16.92 -5.12 2.23
N LEU A 198 -16.00 -4.95 1.28
CA LEU A 198 -16.30 -5.04 -0.16
C LEU A 198 -16.83 -6.43 -0.56
N ARG A 199 -16.32 -7.50 0.04
CA ARG A 199 -16.83 -8.87 -0.20
C ARG A 199 -18.23 -9.05 0.38
N LEU A 200 -18.46 -8.54 1.58
CA LEU A 200 -19.79 -8.56 2.23
C LEU A 200 -20.81 -7.76 1.41
N GLU A 201 -20.44 -6.60 0.88
CA GLU A 201 -21.29 -5.84 -0.03
C GLU A 201 -21.72 -6.64 -1.26
N GLN A 202 -20.79 -7.35 -1.89
CA GLN A 202 -21.11 -8.19 -3.05
C GLN A 202 -22.09 -9.33 -2.70
N GLN A 203 -21.87 -9.99 -1.57
CA GLN A 203 -22.76 -11.05 -1.08
C GLN A 203 -24.14 -10.49 -0.71
N LEU A 204 -24.18 -9.36 -0.01
CA LEU A 204 -25.43 -8.69 0.33
C LEU A 204 -26.23 -8.29 -0.90
N ARG A 205 -25.58 -7.74 -1.95
CA ARG A 205 -26.25 -7.41 -3.23
C ARG A 205 -26.90 -8.64 -3.85
N GLN A 206 -26.16 -9.76 -3.92
CA GLN A 206 -26.69 -11.00 -4.47
C GLN A 206 -27.89 -11.55 -3.70
N GLN A 207 -27.83 -11.51 -2.36
CA GLN A 207 -28.95 -11.96 -1.51
C GLN A 207 -30.13 -10.98 -1.58
N LEU A 208 -29.85 -9.68 -1.64
CA LEU A 208 -30.86 -8.64 -1.80
C LEU A 208 -31.63 -8.82 -3.12
N ASP A 209 -30.95 -9.04 -4.25
CA ASP A 209 -31.56 -9.25 -5.54
C ASP A 209 -32.47 -10.51 -5.56
N ARG A 210 -32.13 -11.55 -4.79
CA ARG A 210 -32.92 -12.77 -4.66
C ARG A 210 -34.18 -12.58 -3.80
N LEU A 211 -34.05 -11.89 -2.69
CA LEU A 211 -35.11 -11.76 -1.69
C LEU A 211 -35.98 -10.52 -1.89
N TRP A 212 -35.38 -9.42 -2.39
CA TRP A 212 -36.01 -8.13 -2.62
C TRP A 212 -35.90 -7.74 -4.11
N PRO A 213 -36.48 -8.52 -5.04
CA PRO A 213 -36.33 -8.31 -6.47
C PRO A 213 -36.81 -6.91 -6.88
N GLY A 214 -35.98 -6.22 -7.66
CA GLY A 214 -36.28 -4.86 -8.10
C GLY A 214 -36.19 -3.74 -7.06
N ALA A 215 -35.79 -4.06 -5.81
CA ALA A 215 -35.66 -3.07 -4.75
C ALA A 215 -34.57 -2.03 -5.05
N VAL A 216 -33.51 -2.40 -5.75
CA VAL A 216 -32.40 -1.52 -6.09
C VAL A 216 -32.23 -1.43 -7.59
N VAL A 217 -32.62 -0.33 -8.20
CA VAL A 217 -32.47 -0.11 -9.66
C VAL A 217 -32.02 1.32 -9.93
N ASN A 218 -30.92 1.48 -10.67
CA ASN A 218 -30.51 2.78 -11.18
C ASN A 218 -31.38 3.15 -12.40
N LEU A 219 -32.41 3.96 -12.18
CA LEU A 219 -33.38 4.34 -13.22
C LEU A 219 -32.73 5.01 -14.43
N LYS A 220 -31.69 5.84 -14.22
CA LYS A 220 -30.98 6.48 -15.34
C LYS A 220 -30.22 5.48 -16.20
N GLN A 221 -29.67 4.45 -15.59
CA GLN A 221 -28.98 3.37 -16.29
C GLN A 221 -29.99 2.46 -16.98
N PHE A 222 -31.06 2.10 -16.29
CA PHE A 222 -32.15 1.30 -16.83
C PHE A 222 -32.76 1.95 -18.10
N GLN A 223 -33.17 3.21 -18.02
CA GLN A 223 -33.74 3.96 -19.16
C GLN A 223 -32.80 4.05 -20.36
N ARG A 224 -31.48 4.11 -20.10
CA ARG A 224 -30.47 4.12 -21.18
C ARG A 224 -30.29 2.75 -21.84
N ALA A 225 -30.39 1.69 -21.05
CA ALA A 225 -30.23 0.31 -21.52
C ALA A 225 -31.47 -0.18 -22.22
N HIS A 226 -32.66 0.27 -21.79
CA HIS A 226 -33.98 -0.18 -22.24
C HIS A 226 -34.88 1.03 -22.63
N PRO A 227 -34.55 1.74 -23.73
CA PRO A 227 -35.33 2.89 -24.16
C PRO A 227 -36.73 2.44 -24.56
N GLY A 228 -37.76 3.14 -24.04
CA GLY A 228 -39.16 2.84 -24.33
C GLY A 228 -39.85 1.81 -23.42
N MET A 229 -39.09 1.13 -22.53
CA MET A 229 -39.69 0.28 -21.51
C MET A 229 -40.25 1.10 -20.34
N PRO A 230 -41.34 0.66 -19.68
CA PRO A 230 -41.82 1.25 -18.44
C PRO A 230 -40.73 1.29 -17.38
N LEU A 231 -40.67 2.35 -16.62
CA LEU A 231 -39.69 2.48 -15.54
C LEU A 231 -40.10 1.59 -14.35
N PRO A 232 -39.16 0.78 -13.78
CA PRO A 232 -39.41 0.07 -12.54
C PRO A 232 -39.59 1.05 -11.37
N THR A 233 -40.20 0.57 -10.30
CA THR A 233 -40.46 1.31 -9.06
C THR A 233 -39.57 0.81 -7.92
N PRO A 234 -38.26 1.12 -7.93
CA PRO A 234 -37.36 0.62 -6.91
C PRO A 234 -37.53 1.36 -5.57
N LEU A 235 -37.16 0.69 -4.49
CA LEU A 235 -37.00 1.33 -3.18
C LEU A 235 -35.83 2.32 -3.20
N ILE A 236 -34.76 1.99 -3.88
CA ILE A 236 -33.51 2.75 -3.94
C ILE A 236 -32.95 2.81 -5.35
N GLN A 237 -32.52 4.01 -5.77
CA GLN A 237 -31.97 4.26 -7.11
C GLN A 237 -30.44 4.39 -7.15
N THR A 238 -29.78 4.33 -5.99
CA THR A 238 -28.33 4.54 -5.83
C THR A 238 -27.71 3.37 -5.06
N ASP A 239 -26.57 3.60 -4.43
CA ASP A 239 -25.92 2.59 -3.57
C ASP A 239 -26.87 2.22 -2.40
N PRO A 240 -27.25 0.93 -2.26
CA PRO A 240 -28.20 0.48 -1.26
C PRO A 240 -27.68 0.65 0.17
N PHE A 241 -26.39 0.38 0.41
CA PHE A 241 -25.82 0.31 1.76
C PHE A 241 -25.50 1.69 2.34
N GLN A 242 -25.48 2.73 1.51
CA GLN A 242 -25.35 4.14 1.92
C GLN A 242 -26.71 4.78 2.26
N ARG A 243 -27.81 4.02 2.18
CA ARG A 243 -29.17 4.56 2.38
C ARG A 243 -29.80 4.00 3.64
N GLU A 244 -30.01 4.88 4.62
CA GLU A 244 -30.65 4.55 5.90
C GLU A 244 -31.95 3.76 5.72
N ARG A 245 -32.76 4.12 4.72
CA ARG A 245 -34.04 3.44 4.45
C ARG A 245 -33.88 1.94 4.26
N LEU A 246 -32.90 1.50 3.46
CA LEU A 246 -32.68 0.06 3.26
C LEU A 246 -31.99 -0.55 4.47
N ARG A 247 -31.07 0.16 5.11
CA ARG A 247 -30.37 -0.32 6.30
C ARG A 247 -31.35 -0.67 7.44
N VAL A 248 -32.40 0.16 7.63
CA VAL A 248 -33.48 -0.13 8.60
C VAL A 248 -34.20 -1.43 8.24
N LEU A 249 -34.58 -1.62 6.99
CA LEU A 249 -35.23 -2.88 6.57
C LEU A 249 -34.34 -4.10 6.78
N LEU A 250 -33.09 -4.04 6.36
CA LEU A 250 -32.15 -5.16 6.54
C LEU A 250 -31.84 -5.49 8.00
N ALA A 251 -31.88 -4.48 8.87
CA ALA A 251 -31.65 -4.65 10.30
C ALA A 251 -32.89 -5.17 11.07
N HIS A 252 -34.07 -4.72 10.70
CA HIS A 252 -35.27 -4.89 11.55
C HIS A 252 -36.44 -5.58 10.85
N CYS A 253 -36.47 -5.62 9.51
CA CYS A 253 -37.50 -6.24 8.72
C CYS A 253 -36.90 -6.89 7.45
N PRO A 254 -35.97 -7.85 7.59
CA PRO A 254 -35.24 -8.41 6.45
C PRO A 254 -36.12 -9.25 5.50
N ASN A 255 -37.27 -9.73 5.98
CA ASN A 255 -38.19 -10.52 5.18
C ASN A 255 -39.26 -9.63 4.53
N PRO A 256 -39.37 -9.57 3.19
CA PRO A 256 -40.36 -8.75 2.49
C PRO A 256 -41.82 -9.12 2.82
N TYR A 257 -42.11 -10.35 3.21
CA TYR A 257 -43.43 -10.75 3.65
C TYR A 257 -43.83 -10.11 4.99
N GLN A 258 -42.86 -9.92 5.89
CA GLN A 258 -43.10 -9.16 7.13
C GLN A 258 -43.44 -7.72 6.82
N LEU A 259 -42.71 -7.08 5.90
CA LEU A 259 -43.05 -5.71 5.46
C LEU A 259 -44.48 -5.61 4.89
N LYS A 260 -44.89 -6.59 4.07
CA LYS A 260 -46.25 -6.64 3.52
C LYS A 260 -47.33 -6.82 4.57
N ALA A 261 -47.04 -7.46 5.69
CA ALA A 261 -47.96 -7.71 6.78
C ALA A 261 -48.05 -6.54 7.79
N MET A 262 -47.12 -5.58 7.75
CA MET A 262 -47.11 -4.41 8.64
C MET A 262 -48.15 -3.38 8.23
N SER A 263 -48.82 -2.78 9.23
CA SER A 263 -49.67 -1.58 9.00
C SER A 263 -48.79 -0.36 8.72
N ASP A 264 -49.41 0.67 8.10
CA ASP A 264 -48.75 1.94 7.84
C ASP A 264 -48.17 2.59 9.09
N ASP A 265 -48.87 2.52 10.20
CA ASP A 265 -48.41 3.05 11.50
C ASP A 265 -47.21 2.29 12.03
N GLN A 266 -47.18 0.94 11.85
CA GLN A 266 -46.02 0.14 12.23
C GLN A 266 -44.80 0.46 11.36
N ILE A 267 -44.96 0.63 10.07
CA ILE A 267 -43.87 1.03 9.16
C ILE A 267 -43.36 2.42 9.54
N LEU A 268 -44.24 3.38 9.77
CA LEU A 268 -43.86 4.74 10.17
C LEU A 268 -43.17 4.76 11.52
N ALA A 269 -43.66 3.98 12.49
CA ALA A 269 -43.03 3.86 13.80
C ALA A 269 -41.61 3.30 13.71
N LEU A 270 -41.39 2.22 12.94
CA LEU A 270 -40.09 1.62 12.68
C LEU A 270 -39.10 2.67 12.14
N TYR A 271 -39.48 3.38 11.09
CA TYR A 271 -38.61 4.39 10.50
C TYR A 271 -38.39 5.63 11.35
N ARG A 272 -39.41 6.09 12.11
CA ARG A 272 -39.25 7.19 13.06
C ARG A 272 -38.27 6.86 14.18
N GLN A 273 -38.34 5.64 14.67
CA GLN A 273 -37.44 5.16 15.72
C GLN A 273 -35.97 5.15 15.27
N HIS A 274 -35.66 4.76 14.02
CA HIS A 274 -34.30 4.53 13.55
C HIS A 274 -33.73 5.63 12.64
N VAL A 275 -34.59 6.43 12.00
CA VAL A 275 -34.17 7.51 11.06
C VAL A 275 -34.65 8.90 11.54
N GLY A 276 -35.48 8.94 12.55
CA GLY A 276 -36.02 10.18 13.15
C GLY A 276 -37.16 10.81 12.36
N ARG A 277 -37.41 10.42 11.09
CA ARG A 277 -38.49 10.93 10.25
C ARG A 277 -39.01 9.89 9.27
N ALA A 278 -40.32 9.85 9.12
CA ALA A 278 -41.02 9.05 8.13
C ALA A 278 -42.32 9.72 7.72
N GLY A 279 -42.74 9.52 6.50
CA GLY A 279 -43.98 10.19 5.98
C GLY A 279 -44.55 9.48 4.76
N PRO A 280 -45.64 10.04 4.17
CA PRO A 280 -46.42 9.39 3.12
C PRO A 280 -45.60 8.98 1.88
N VAL A 281 -44.57 9.76 1.52
CA VAL A 281 -43.68 9.41 0.39
C VAL A 281 -42.95 8.10 0.60
N LEU A 282 -42.53 7.83 1.82
CA LEU A 282 -41.89 6.55 2.17
C LEU A 282 -42.88 5.39 2.03
N LEU A 283 -44.06 5.51 2.62
CA LEU A 283 -45.14 4.51 2.54
C LEU A 283 -45.49 4.21 1.08
N ASN A 284 -45.75 5.23 0.30
CA ASN A 284 -46.08 5.07 -1.12
C ASN A 284 -44.95 4.35 -1.89
N THR A 285 -43.69 4.65 -1.59
CA THR A 285 -42.56 3.97 -2.23
C THR A 285 -42.50 2.49 -1.85
N LEU A 286 -42.73 2.16 -0.57
CA LEU A 286 -42.68 0.78 -0.07
C LEU A 286 -43.87 -0.02 -0.62
N HIS A 287 -45.09 0.51 -0.60
CA HIS A 287 -46.28 -0.15 -1.13
C HIS A 287 -46.15 -0.35 -2.64
N THR A 288 -45.79 0.68 -3.40
CA THR A 288 -45.61 0.58 -4.86
C THR A 288 -44.60 -0.50 -5.23
N TRP A 289 -43.49 -0.62 -4.49
CA TRP A 289 -42.55 -1.70 -4.71
C TRP A 289 -43.17 -3.06 -4.32
N ALA A 290 -43.80 -3.16 -3.16
CA ALA A 290 -44.35 -4.38 -2.61
C ALA A 290 -45.44 -4.99 -3.52
N ASP A 291 -46.25 -4.13 -4.15
CA ASP A 291 -47.32 -4.56 -5.06
C ASP A 291 -46.78 -5.06 -6.40
N ASN A 292 -45.65 -4.57 -6.85
CA ASN A 292 -45.02 -4.93 -8.10
C ASN A 292 -43.93 -6.01 -7.98
N ALA A 293 -43.48 -6.33 -6.76
CA ALA A 293 -42.40 -7.30 -6.55
C ALA A 293 -42.86 -8.75 -6.68
N VAL A 294 -42.17 -9.53 -7.52
CA VAL A 294 -42.37 -10.99 -7.62
C VAL A 294 -41.44 -11.63 -6.60
N LEU A 295 -41.97 -11.93 -5.42
CA LEU A 295 -41.21 -12.48 -4.32
C LEU A 295 -40.97 -14.00 -4.45
N PRO A 296 -39.88 -14.55 -3.90
CA PRO A 296 -39.71 -15.99 -3.77
C PRO A 296 -40.79 -16.57 -2.84
N PRO A 297 -41.11 -17.88 -2.93
CA PRO A 297 -42.06 -18.51 -2.02
C PRO A 297 -41.74 -18.25 -0.54
N PRO A 298 -42.76 -18.15 0.35
CA PRO A 298 -42.54 -17.85 1.77
C PRO A 298 -41.54 -18.77 2.48
N ASP A 299 -41.60 -20.07 2.18
CA ASP A 299 -40.69 -21.08 2.76
C ASP A 299 -39.23 -20.90 2.31
N VAL A 300 -39.01 -20.29 1.14
CA VAL A 300 -37.68 -19.92 0.65
C VAL A 300 -37.27 -18.56 1.17
N ALA A 301 -38.22 -17.62 1.26
CA ALA A 301 -37.94 -16.26 1.71
C ALA A 301 -37.47 -16.19 3.18
N ALA A 302 -38.03 -17.02 4.06
CA ALA A 302 -37.68 -17.00 5.50
C ALA A 302 -36.20 -17.33 5.75
N PRO A 303 -35.63 -18.45 5.29
CA PRO A 303 -34.19 -18.72 5.51
C PRO A 303 -33.27 -17.73 4.75
N LEU A 304 -33.69 -17.22 3.59
CA LEU A 304 -32.93 -16.18 2.88
C LEU A 304 -32.89 -14.87 3.68
N ALA A 305 -33.99 -14.50 4.34
CA ALA A 305 -34.06 -13.32 5.19
C ALA A 305 -33.12 -13.42 6.40
N GLU A 306 -33.04 -14.60 7.03
CA GLU A 306 -32.09 -14.83 8.11
C GLU A 306 -30.63 -14.75 7.63
N GLN A 307 -30.33 -15.30 6.47
CA GLN A 307 -28.98 -15.20 5.87
C GLN A 307 -28.61 -13.74 5.55
N LEU A 308 -29.55 -13.01 4.94
CA LEU A 308 -29.37 -11.60 4.61
C LEU A 308 -29.14 -10.77 5.86
N HIS A 309 -29.94 -11.00 6.91
CA HIS A 309 -29.79 -10.33 8.19
C HIS A 309 -28.41 -10.59 8.82
N ARG A 310 -27.97 -11.85 8.91
CA ARG A 310 -26.65 -12.22 9.43
C ARG A 310 -25.51 -11.57 8.65
N LEU A 311 -25.57 -11.57 7.32
CA LEU A 311 -24.58 -10.89 6.48
C LEU A 311 -24.58 -9.39 6.71
N PHE A 312 -25.76 -8.80 6.89
CA PHE A 312 -25.88 -7.38 7.15
C PHE A 312 -25.31 -7.00 8.53
N GLN A 313 -25.50 -7.82 9.56
CA GLN A 313 -24.88 -7.61 10.88
C GLN A 313 -23.34 -7.67 10.79
N GLN A 314 -22.79 -8.61 10.02
CA GLN A 314 -21.34 -8.67 9.79
C GLN A 314 -20.84 -7.42 9.04
N TYR A 315 -21.61 -6.93 8.07
CA TYR A 315 -21.28 -5.70 7.33
C TYR A 315 -21.20 -4.49 8.28
N ILE A 316 -22.23 -4.28 9.13
CA ILE A 316 -22.26 -3.18 10.10
C ILE A 316 -21.09 -3.28 11.09
N HIS A 317 -20.86 -4.47 11.64
CA HIS A 317 -19.73 -4.69 12.56
C HIS A 317 -18.39 -4.37 11.88
N THR A 318 -18.22 -4.77 10.62
CA THR A 318 -17.00 -4.47 9.85
C THR A 318 -16.82 -2.96 9.59
N GLU A 319 -17.91 -2.24 9.30
CA GLU A 319 -17.87 -0.77 9.20
C GLU A 319 -17.41 -0.13 10.51
N THR A 320 -17.98 -0.59 11.65
CA THR A 320 -17.61 -0.11 12.99
C THR A 320 -16.12 -0.31 13.26
N LEU A 321 -15.58 -1.50 12.99
CA LEU A 321 -14.16 -1.80 13.17
C LEU A 321 -13.25 -0.89 12.32
N ILE A 322 -13.68 -0.53 11.10
CA ILE A 322 -12.93 0.41 10.26
C ILE A 322 -12.92 1.81 10.87
N GLU A 323 -14.06 2.30 11.37
CA GLU A 323 -14.14 3.63 11.98
C GLU A 323 -13.40 3.71 13.33
N GLU A 324 -13.49 2.66 14.16
CA GLU A 324 -12.70 2.53 15.38
C GLU A 324 -11.20 2.55 15.08
N GLY A 325 -10.76 1.77 14.09
CA GLY A 325 -9.37 1.76 13.65
C GLY A 325 -8.90 3.13 13.17
N ARG A 326 -9.72 3.87 12.42
CA ARG A 326 -9.43 5.25 12.05
C ARG A 326 -9.33 6.16 13.28
N GLY A 327 -10.20 5.96 14.27
CA GLY A 327 -10.15 6.68 15.53
C GLY A 327 -8.84 6.46 16.29
N HIS A 328 -8.31 5.23 16.28
CA HIS A 328 -7.02 4.89 16.90
C HIS A 328 -5.83 5.62 16.27
N LEU A 329 -5.91 5.99 14.99
CA LEU A 329 -4.83 6.72 14.31
C LEU A 329 -4.74 8.19 14.73
N ILE A 330 -5.86 8.82 15.12
CA ILE A 330 -5.93 10.25 15.46
C ILE A 330 -4.90 10.64 16.55
N PRO A 331 -4.76 9.91 17.69
CA PRO A 331 -3.76 10.25 18.70
C PRO A 331 -2.33 9.78 18.36
N LEU A 332 -2.15 8.92 17.37
CA LEU A 332 -0.84 8.37 17.02
C LEU A 332 -0.11 9.21 15.96
N VAL A 333 -0.81 9.63 14.90
CA VAL A 333 -0.21 10.39 13.78
C VAL A 333 0.49 11.67 14.24
N PRO A 334 -0.07 12.49 15.16
CA PRO A 334 0.60 13.70 15.66
C PRO A 334 1.95 13.47 16.35
N LYS A 335 2.19 12.25 16.85
CA LYS A 335 3.46 11.87 17.52
C LYS A 335 4.58 11.52 16.53
N THR A 336 4.34 11.63 15.24
CA THR A 336 5.26 11.24 14.17
C THR A 336 5.44 12.37 13.16
N SER A 337 6.45 12.28 12.31
CA SER A 337 6.65 13.24 11.22
C SER A 337 5.52 13.25 10.18
N ALA A 338 4.67 12.21 10.15
CA ALA A 338 3.48 12.16 9.29
C ALA A 338 2.42 13.24 9.65
N ARG A 339 2.49 13.85 10.85
CA ARG A 339 1.63 14.99 11.23
C ARG A 339 1.64 16.11 10.21
N HIS A 340 2.75 16.30 9.52
CA HIS A 340 2.92 17.34 8.52
C HIS A 340 2.20 17.08 7.20
N ILE A 341 1.70 15.85 6.98
CA ILE A 341 0.90 15.47 5.81
C ILE A 341 -0.58 15.86 6.01
N VAL A 342 -1.08 15.81 7.24
CA VAL A 342 -2.50 16.05 7.58
C VAL A 342 -3.03 17.39 7.07
N PRO A 343 -2.29 18.52 7.17
CA PRO A 343 -2.76 19.82 6.70
C PRO A 343 -2.84 19.97 5.17
N ILE A 344 -2.38 19.01 4.40
CA ILE A 344 -2.44 19.09 2.92
C ILE A 344 -3.90 19.00 2.48
N PRO A 345 -4.42 19.97 1.68
CA PRO A 345 -5.83 19.96 1.27
C PRO A 345 -6.24 18.67 0.57
N GLY A 346 -7.27 18.01 1.08
CA GLY A 346 -7.78 16.73 0.58
C GLY A 346 -7.18 15.50 1.25
N LEU A 347 -6.25 15.66 2.19
CA LEU A 347 -5.69 14.58 2.99
C LEU A 347 -6.12 14.70 4.45
N GLY A 348 -5.95 13.63 5.19
CA GLY A 348 -6.25 13.55 6.62
C GLY A 348 -5.35 12.55 7.33
N GLU A 349 -5.67 12.26 8.59
CA GLU A 349 -4.88 11.37 9.46
C GLU A 349 -4.69 9.98 8.86
N TYR A 350 -5.75 9.43 8.24
CA TYR A 350 -5.66 8.11 7.61
C TYR A 350 -4.71 8.10 6.40
N ASP A 351 -4.69 9.16 5.59
CA ASP A 351 -3.76 9.28 4.47
C ASP A 351 -2.32 9.40 4.94
N ALA A 352 -2.10 10.22 5.95
CA ALA A 352 -0.79 10.39 6.59
C ALA A 352 -0.29 9.06 7.19
N ALA A 353 -1.17 8.34 7.90
CA ALA A 353 -0.90 7.02 8.44
C ALA A 353 -0.58 6.00 7.34
N CYS A 354 -1.33 6.00 6.23
CA CYS A 354 -1.09 5.12 5.08
C CYS A 354 0.26 5.37 4.41
N TYR A 355 0.67 6.64 4.29
CA TYR A 355 1.98 6.99 3.75
C TYR A 355 3.10 6.51 4.68
N MET A 356 2.99 6.80 5.98
CA MET A 356 3.95 6.33 6.99
C MET A 356 4.04 4.81 7.03
N ALA A 357 2.91 4.11 7.09
CA ALA A 357 2.87 2.65 7.10
C ALA A 357 3.55 2.04 5.87
N GLY A 358 3.43 2.70 4.70
CA GLY A 358 4.04 2.27 3.45
C GLY A 358 5.54 2.52 3.40
N VAL A 359 6.01 3.70 3.82
CA VAL A 359 7.45 3.99 3.83
C VAL A 359 8.16 3.27 4.99
N GLY A 360 7.47 2.94 6.09
CA GLY A 360 8.12 2.51 7.33
C GLY A 360 8.97 3.66 7.89
N SER A 361 10.27 3.47 8.05
CA SER A 361 11.16 4.59 8.36
C SER A 361 11.50 5.39 7.10
N ILE A 362 11.30 6.71 7.13
CA ILE A 362 11.63 7.60 6.00
C ILE A 362 13.14 7.64 5.74
N GLN A 363 13.95 7.42 6.76
CA GLN A 363 15.40 7.45 6.71
C GLN A 363 16.02 6.35 5.83
N ARG A 364 15.23 5.32 5.48
CA ARG A 364 15.67 4.25 4.56
C ARG A 364 15.80 4.72 3.11
N PHE A 365 15.21 5.85 2.77
CA PHE A 365 15.23 6.41 1.42
C PHE A 365 16.03 7.71 1.40
N ARG A 366 16.89 7.87 0.39
CA ARG A 366 17.69 9.09 0.21
C ARG A 366 16.90 10.18 -0.51
N ARG A 367 15.93 9.80 -1.33
CA ARG A 367 15.14 10.70 -2.17
C ARG A 367 13.77 10.12 -2.50
N ALA A 368 12.83 10.99 -2.79
CA ALA A 368 11.44 10.63 -3.10
C ALA A 368 11.30 9.67 -4.32
N ALA A 369 12.27 9.70 -5.25
CA ALA A 369 12.30 8.81 -6.40
C ALA A 369 12.49 7.33 -5.99
N GLU A 370 13.18 7.07 -4.88
CA GLU A 370 13.37 5.70 -4.37
C GLU A 370 12.06 5.17 -3.77
N VAL A 371 11.27 6.02 -3.09
CA VAL A 371 9.91 5.67 -2.65
C VAL A 371 9.03 5.37 -3.87
N TRP A 372 9.14 6.17 -4.94
CA TRP A 372 8.38 6.00 -6.17
C TRP A 372 8.67 4.66 -6.84
N SER A 373 9.93 4.27 -6.93
CA SER A 373 10.34 2.94 -7.43
C SER A 373 9.94 1.82 -6.47
N PHE A 374 10.06 2.04 -5.15
CA PHE A 374 9.67 1.06 -4.13
C PHE A 374 8.19 0.67 -4.21
N VAL A 375 7.30 1.59 -4.59
CA VAL A 375 5.88 1.28 -4.79
C VAL A 375 5.58 0.72 -6.18
N GLY A 376 6.56 0.68 -7.09
CA GLY A 376 6.42 0.13 -8.44
C GLY A 376 5.68 1.06 -9.42
N TYR A 377 5.88 2.35 -9.28
CA TYR A 377 5.43 3.37 -10.26
C TYR A 377 6.48 3.72 -11.29
N ASP A 378 7.70 3.19 -11.16
CA ASP A 378 8.75 3.31 -12.16
C ASP A 378 8.28 2.70 -13.49
N PRO A 379 8.55 3.35 -14.63
CA PRO A 379 8.20 2.80 -15.94
C PRO A 379 9.11 1.62 -16.27
N ILE A 380 8.55 0.59 -16.90
CA ILE A 380 9.35 -0.47 -17.53
C ILE A 380 10.00 0.14 -18.78
N GLN A 381 11.30 0.05 -18.89
CA GLN A 381 12.04 0.39 -20.09
C GLN A 381 12.36 -0.89 -20.85
N ASP A 382 11.75 -1.05 -22.03
CA ASP A 382 12.06 -2.11 -22.98
C ASP A 382 12.77 -1.47 -24.18
N GLY A 383 14.11 -1.53 -24.18
CA GLY A 383 14.95 -1.12 -25.30
C GLY A 383 15.74 -2.32 -25.84
N SER A 384 15.61 -2.63 -27.10
CA SER A 384 16.55 -3.51 -27.83
C SER A 384 17.18 -2.71 -28.98
N GLY A 385 18.46 -2.95 -29.27
CA GLY A 385 19.36 -2.15 -30.09
C GLY A 385 18.81 -1.44 -31.34
N ASP A 386 17.79 -1.97 -32.01
CA ASP A 386 17.14 -1.38 -33.18
C ASP A 386 15.77 -0.75 -32.92
N ARG A 387 15.30 -0.74 -31.66
CA ARG A 387 14.01 -0.16 -31.30
C ARG A 387 14.21 0.99 -30.32
N PRO A 388 13.63 2.18 -30.60
CA PRO A 388 13.71 3.29 -29.67
C PRO A 388 13.12 2.88 -28.31
N ASP A 389 13.74 3.36 -27.23
CA ASP A 389 13.28 3.15 -25.86
C ASP A 389 11.79 3.45 -25.73
N ARG A 390 10.97 2.42 -25.61
CA ARG A 390 9.57 2.60 -25.30
C ARG A 390 9.43 2.65 -23.80
N VAL A 391 8.99 3.81 -23.30
CA VAL A 391 8.50 3.92 -21.93
C VAL A 391 7.23 3.10 -21.85
N GLY A 392 7.32 1.94 -21.21
CA GLY A 392 6.24 0.99 -21.02
C GLY A 392 5.30 1.37 -19.87
N HIS A 393 4.48 0.41 -19.48
CA HIS A 393 3.63 0.53 -18.29
C HIS A 393 4.46 0.61 -17.01
N ILE A 394 3.84 1.06 -15.91
CA ILE A 394 4.45 1.02 -14.58
C ILE A 394 4.86 -0.41 -14.22
N SER A 395 5.99 -0.58 -13.56
CA SER A 395 6.59 -1.88 -13.25
C SER A 395 5.70 -2.76 -12.37
N LYS A 396 4.95 -2.15 -11.49
CA LYS A 396 4.14 -2.80 -10.43
C LYS A 396 4.95 -3.72 -9.50
N HIS A 397 6.28 -3.70 -9.61
CA HIS A 397 7.18 -4.39 -8.70
C HIS A 397 7.32 -3.57 -7.42
N GLY A 398 6.56 -3.92 -6.38
CA GLY A 398 6.59 -3.16 -5.13
C GLY A 398 5.38 -3.45 -4.25
N ASP A 399 5.09 -2.54 -3.32
CA ASP A 399 3.99 -2.65 -2.35
C ASP A 399 2.65 -2.19 -2.97
N PRO A 400 1.73 -3.12 -3.35
CA PRO A 400 0.47 -2.73 -3.96
C PRO A 400 -0.45 -1.91 -3.05
N PRO A 401 -0.59 -2.20 -1.73
CA PRO A 401 -1.36 -1.37 -0.82
C PRO A 401 -0.83 0.06 -0.69
N PHE A 402 0.47 0.25 -0.68
CA PHE A 402 1.06 1.59 -0.62
C PHE A 402 0.90 2.33 -1.96
N ARG A 403 1.07 1.63 -3.08
CA ARG A 403 0.81 2.19 -4.43
C ARG A 403 -0.63 2.70 -4.56
N ASP A 404 -1.62 1.93 -4.08
CA ASP A 404 -3.01 2.36 -4.06
C ASP A 404 -3.22 3.59 -3.17
N SER A 405 -2.62 3.62 -1.97
CA SER A 405 -2.70 4.79 -1.09
C SER A 405 -2.14 6.04 -1.75
N LEU A 406 -0.98 5.96 -2.41
CA LEU A 406 -0.42 7.10 -3.15
C LEU A 406 -1.31 7.55 -4.31
N PHE A 407 -1.96 6.61 -5.01
CA PHE A 407 -2.93 6.94 -6.04
C PHE A 407 -4.12 7.72 -5.46
N GLN A 408 -4.69 7.25 -4.35
CA GLN A 408 -5.81 7.89 -3.69
C GLN A 408 -5.43 9.28 -3.14
N MET A 409 -4.23 9.42 -2.57
CA MET A 409 -3.70 10.73 -2.16
C MET A 409 -3.55 11.68 -3.35
N GLY A 410 -2.99 11.20 -4.47
CA GLY A 410 -2.89 11.96 -5.71
C GLY A 410 -4.24 12.40 -6.25
N PHE A 411 -5.23 11.50 -6.23
CA PHE A 411 -6.59 11.80 -6.68
C PHE A 411 -7.27 12.86 -5.79
N ARG A 412 -7.21 12.69 -4.45
CA ARG A 412 -7.83 13.65 -3.51
C ARG A 412 -7.18 15.02 -3.56
N THR A 413 -5.84 15.08 -3.58
CA THR A 413 -5.14 16.35 -3.70
C THR A 413 -5.36 17.03 -5.05
N ALA A 414 -5.52 16.26 -6.13
CA ALA A 414 -5.94 16.80 -7.43
C ALA A 414 -7.37 17.40 -7.43
N LEU A 415 -8.21 17.06 -6.45
CA LEU A 415 -9.54 17.66 -6.29
C LEU A 415 -9.55 18.90 -5.38
N HIS A 416 -8.63 19.00 -4.41
CA HIS A 416 -8.72 19.94 -3.30
C HIS A 416 -7.52 20.89 -3.16
N TYR A 417 -6.40 20.64 -3.84
CA TYR A 417 -5.17 21.43 -3.71
C TYR A 417 -4.79 22.04 -5.06
N ALA A 418 -4.94 23.35 -5.21
CA ALA A 418 -4.83 24.05 -6.49
C ALA A 418 -3.54 23.73 -7.27
N PRO A 419 -2.32 23.71 -6.68
CA PRO A 419 -1.10 23.35 -7.41
C PRO A 419 -1.13 21.94 -8.00
N LEU A 420 -1.72 20.95 -7.28
CA LEU A 420 -1.83 19.58 -7.76
C LEU A 420 -2.99 19.38 -8.73
N THR A 421 -4.09 20.12 -8.55
CA THR A 421 -5.18 20.16 -9.52
C THR A 421 -4.68 20.66 -10.87
N LEU A 422 -3.87 21.71 -10.89
CA LEU A 422 -3.27 22.23 -12.13
C LEU A 422 -2.32 21.21 -12.76
N THR A 423 -1.49 20.53 -11.97
CA THR A 423 -0.63 19.43 -12.47
C THR A 423 -1.44 18.30 -13.12
N PHE A 424 -2.56 17.90 -12.49
CA PHE A 424 -3.49 16.90 -13.05
C PHE A 424 -4.11 17.39 -14.36
N LEU A 425 -4.60 18.64 -14.41
CA LEU A 425 -5.25 19.21 -15.59
C LEU A 425 -4.26 19.39 -16.73
N GLU A 426 -3.01 19.79 -16.48
CA GLU A 426 -1.95 19.89 -17.48
C GLU A 426 -1.61 18.54 -18.10
N ALA A 427 -1.53 17.49 -17.28
CA ALA A 427 -1.33 16.13 -17.77
C ALA A 427 -2.50 15.67 -18.66
N PHE A 428 -3.73 15.97 -18.24
CA PHE A 428 -4.93 15.65 -19.02
C PHE A 428 -5.00 16.44 -20.35
N ASP A 429 -4.63 17.70 -20.36
CA ASP A 429 -4.60 18.55 -21.57
C ASP A 429 -3.57 18.07 -22.58
N ARG A 430 -2.46 17.47 -22.13
CA ARG A 430 -1.48 16.76 -22.97
C ARG A 430 -2.00 15.44 -23.56
N GLY A 431 -3.24 15.06 -23.28
CA GLY A 431 -3.90 13.87 -23.83
C GLY A 431 -3.85 12.63 -22.95
N LEU A 432 -3.26 12.69 -21.77
CA LEU A 432 -3.21 11.57 -20.85
C LEU A 432 -4.62 11.21 -20.33
N SER A 433 -4.81 9.95 -19.96
CA SER A 433 -6.04 9.49 -19.30
C SER A 433 -6.17 10.09 -17.88
N GLU A 434 -7.37 10.04 -17.30
CA GLU A 434 -7.58 10.46 -15.91
C GLU A 434 -6.70 9.68 -14.91
N ILE A 435 -6.46 8.39 -15.17
CA ILE A 435 -5.60 7.55 -14.33
C ILE A 435 -4.14 8.04 -14.42
N GLU A 436 -3.62 8.26 -15.63
CA GLU A 436 -2.27 8.74 -15.85
C GLU A 436 -2.09 10.15 -15.27
N ALA A 437 -3.05 11.05 -15.47
CA ALA A 437 -3.05 12.39 -14.87
C ALA A 437 -3.05 12.32 -13.32
N THR A 438 -3.79 11.37 -12.72
CA THR A 438 -3.75 11.11 -11.28
C THR A 438 -2.38 10.62 -10.82
N ILE A 439 -1.72 9.76 -11.60
CA ILE A 439 -0.35 9.29 -11.30
C ILE A 439 0.64 10.48 -11.29
N HIS A 440 0.48 11.46 -12.19
CA HIS A 440 1.29 12.70 -12.14
C HIS A 440 1.08 13.49 -10.85
N ALA A 441 -0.17 13.61 -10.38
CA ALA A 441 -0.47 14.23 -9.09
C ALA A 441 0.10 13.38 -7.92
N ALA A 442 0.00 12.04 -8.00
CA ALA A 442 0.56 11.12 -7.02
C ALA A 442 2.09 11.23 -6.93
N HIS A 443 2.78 11.41 -8.06
CA HIS A 443 4.22 11.67 -8.07
C HIS A 443 4.59 12.97 -7.35
N ARG A 444 3.83 14.02 -7.56
CA ARG A 444 4.04 15.32 -6.89
C ARG A 444 3.78 15.22 -5.40
N ILE A 445 2.66 14.60 -4.98
CA ILE A 445 2.34 14.46 -3.56
C ILE A 445 3.36 13.57 -2.83
N ASN A 446 3.86 12.50 -3.47
CA ASN A 446 4.95 11.69 -2.91
C ASN A 446 6.18 12.55 -2.58
N ARG A 447 6.58 13.45 -3.48
CA ARG A 447 7.73 14.35 -3.24
C ARG A 447 7.48 15.30 -2.07
N ILE A 448 6.26 15.82 -1.94
CA ILE A 448 5.87 16.70 -0.83
C ILE A 448 5.91 15.91 0.48
N CYS A 449 5.20 14.78 0.57
CA CYS A 449 5.16 13.95 1.78
C CYS A 449 6.55 13.47 2.20
N PHE A 450 7.38 13.05 1.25
CA PHE A 450 8.75 12.64 1.52
C PHE A 450 9.56 13.77 2.15
N HIS A 451 9.52 14.97 1.59
CA HIS A 451 10.24 16.14 2.10
C HIS A 451 9.78 16.50 3.52
N LEU A 452 8.45 16.62 3.71
CA LEU A 452 7.88 16.97 5.02
C LEU A 452 8.29 15.98 6.11
N MET A 453 8.28 14.68 5.80
CA MET A 453 8.66 13.65 6.77
C MET A 453 10.17 13.56 7.00
N LEU A 454 10.99 13.74 5.95
CA LEU A 454 12.44 13.62 6.06
C LEU A 454 13.06 14.74 6.88
N TYR A 455 12.58 15.96 6.69
CA TYR A 455 13.09 17.17 7.36
C TYR A 455 12.25 17.57 8.58
N ASP A 456 11.15 16.85 8.85
CA ASP A 456 10.20 17.15 9.94
C ASP A 456 9.65 18.57 9.87
N GLU A 457 9.41 19.08 8.65
CA GLU A 457 8.97 20.44 8.37
C GLU A 457 7.44 20.53 8.21
N PRO A 458 6.80 21.61 8.69
CA PRO A 458 5.38 21.81 8.51
C PRO A 458 5.02 22.07 7.05
N PHE A 459 3.83 21.59 6.63
CA PHE A 459 3.32 21.88 5.31
C PHE A 459 2.97 23.35 5.15
N GLU A 460 3.51 23.98 4.11
CA GLU A 460 3.15 25.31 3.66
C GLU A 460 2.16 25.24 2.50
N ASN A 461 0.97 25.79 2.70
CA ASN A 461 -0.02 25.85 1.62
C ASN A 461 0.39 26.90 0.58
N ARG A 462 0.74 26.42 -0.61
CA ARG A 462 1.12 27.28 -1.74
C ARG A 462 -0.04 27.63 -2.66
N SER A 463 -1.28 27.42 -2.26
CA SER A 463 -2.45 27.93 -2.97
C SER A 463 -2.52 29.45 -2.83
N THR A 464 -2.66 30.12 -3.96
CA THR A 464 -2.92 31.56 -4.00
C THR A 464 -4.32 31.80 -4.59
N PRO A 465 -4.97 32.93 -4.33
CA PRO A 465 -6.26 33.25 -4.95
C PRO A 465 -6.25 33.15 -6.48
N GLN A 466 -5.10 33.49 -7.12
CA GLN A 466 -4.92 33.37 -8.57
C GLN A 466 -4.93 31.91 -9.03
N LEU A 467 -4.18 31.03 -8.31
CA LEU A 467 -4.15 29.59 -8.61
C LEU A 467 -5.53 28.94 -8.39
N GLU A 468 -6.25 29.32 -7.37
CA GLU A 468 -7.61 28.83 -7.10
C GLU A 468 -8.61 29.27 -8.18
N ALA A 469 -8.53 30.52 -8.61
CA ALA A 469 -9.35 31.00 -9.72
C ALA A 469 -9.04 30.27 -11.03
N GLU A 470 -7.76 30.06 -11.35
CA GLU A 470 -7.34 29.30 -12.52
C GLU A 470 -7.77 27.83 -12.44
N MET A 471 -7.63 27.21 -11.27
CA MET A 471 -8.13 25.87 -10.99
C MET A 471 -9.64 25.79 -11.28
N ALA A 472 -10.43 26.71 -10.73
CA ALA A 472 -11.87 26.72 -10.92
C ALA A 472 -12.27 26.88 -12.40
N ARG A 473 -11.57 27.76 -13.14
CA ARG A 473 -11.76 27.97 -14.57
C ARG A 473 -11.47 26.71 -15.37
N ARG A 474 -10.28 26.13 -15.21
CA ARG A 474 -9.85 24.94 -15.96
C ARG A 474 -10.65 23.71 -15.58
N TRP A 475 -11.11 23.57 -14.32
CA TRP A 475 -11.96 22.48 -13.87
C TRP A 475 -13.32 22.46 -14.58
N LYS A 476 -13.90 23.63 -14.86
CA LYS A 476 -15.11 23.74 -15.70
C LYS A 476 -14.87 23.21 -17.12
N LEU A 477 -13.76 23.60 -17.74
CA LEU A 477 -13.38 23.12 -19.08
C LEU A 477 -13.15 21.59 -19.10
N PHE A 478 -12.47 21.06 -18.09
CA PHE A 478 -12.26 19.62 -17.93
C PHE A 478 -13.59 18.86 -17.86
N LYS A 479 -14.53 19.31 -17.02
CA LYS A 479 -15.86 18.69 -16.91
C LYS A 479 -16.61 18.71 -18.25
N ALA A 480 -16.52 19.79 -18.99
CA ALA A 480 -17.14 19.93 -20.32
C ALA A 480 -16.47 18.96 -21.33
N ALA A 481 -15.14 18.94 -21.39
CA ALA A 481 -14.37 18.04 -22.27
C ALA A 481 -14.66 16.56 -21.94
N LYS A 482 -14.74 16.18 -20.68
CA LYS A 482 -15.10 14.83 -20.24
C LYS A 482 -16.49 14.40 -20.72
N LYS A 483 -17.46 15.31 -20.67
CA LYS A 483 -18.82 15.08 -21.19
C LYS A 483 -18.80 14.84 -22.71
N HIS A 484 -18.03 15.62 -23.45
CA HIS A 484 -17.86 15.48 -24.90
C HIS A 484 -17.14 14.17 -25.30
N ARG A 485 -16.05 13.79 -24.60
CA ARG A 485 -15.32 12.51 -24.85
C ARG A 485 -16.25 11.29 -24.61
N LYS A 486 -17.08 11.33 -23.54
CA LYS A 486 -18.08 10.26 -23.29
C LYS A 486 -19.13 10.17 -24.40
N SER A 487 -19.58 11.29 -24.96
CA SER A 487 -20.56 11.30 -26.05
C SER A 487 -19.98 10.76 -27.38
N ARG A 488 -18.73 11.13 -27.71
CA ARG A 488 -18.02 10.60 -28.91
C ARG A 488 -17.77 9.10 -28.83
N ARG A 489 -17.31 8.55 -27.68
CA ARG A 489 -17.16 7.10 -27.48
C ARG A 489 -18.46 6.33 -27.63
N LYS A 490 -19.60 6.91 -27.22
CA LYS A 490 -20.94 6.31 -27.43
C LYS A 490 -21.37 6.30 -28.89
N ARG A 491 -21.04 7.36 -29.65
CA ARG A 491 -21.34 7.43 -31.08
C ARG A 491 -20.51 6.43 -31.93
N GLY A 492 -19.20 6.28 -31.56
CA GLY A 492 -18.31 5.34 -32.24
C GLY A 492 -18.61 3.86 -31.97
N ARG A 493 -19.25 3.50 -30.83
CA ARG A 493 -19.72 2.15 -30.52
C ARG A 493 -21.13 1.81 -31.13
N ARG A 494 -21.79 2.77 -31.74
CA ARG A 494 -23.09 2.61 -32.41
C ARG A 494 -22.99 2.54 -33.95
N ARG A 495 -21.79 2.45 -34.49
CA ARG A 495 -21.65 2.11 -35.93
C ARG A 495 -21.60 0.58 -36.07
N PRO A 496 -22.46 -0.02 -36.92
CA PRO A 496 -22.59 -1.46 -37.10
C PRO A 496 -21.29 -2.11 -37.54
#